data_0556d28101e94e8b0e7d5382d48162fb
#
_entry.id   0556d28101e94e8b0e7d5382d48162fb
#
_cell.length_a   1.000
_cell.length_b   1.000
_cell.length_c   1.000
_cell.angle_alpha   90.00
_cell.angle_beta   90.00
_cell.angle_gamma   90.00
#
_symmetry.space_group_name_H-M   'P 1'
#
loop_
_entity.id
_entity.type
_entity.pdbx_description
1 polymer ?
#
loop_
_entity_poly.entity_id
_entity_poly.type
_entity_poly.pdbx_seq_one_letter_code
_entity_poly.pdbx_strand_id
1 'polypeptide(L)'
;MKYVVPGTEPRDYKEVYQKINEKLAADGVGVEVEKIYIPSDAWDQKLNLMLSTGEDFDLFHIMQDRTPFSSYYNRGALADISGAIEKYGQNLKKNIPDDIFDGATIDGKYYTVPSYWVEMASEGEFNIRRDILRANNLEEPTTPDELISTWETVMKNWKGSSKPYFATKADFDPVSLHTSILHRTYETFPFTVKDKFFYVNQKGEVKSWIETAEFKKDAEFMRKLYTKGLTNPDILVMKQEQVKAQLDNGDWFVNLGTAGSLSTLQKNNPQATVDDVGVVWFNPEKVYLRPLTFKNGNAVPVGSKHPEEAVKFMNWILDSQENYDLVQYGIEGKHYNKDGDKGMKVINDPNNNNKPGYRGSESQNGNVNFMRFDLENSIPENNKVLYEANPTAVNSIAANFVFDPTNVRTEYTNIVSEASASITPIYMGVQEFDKDFPAALDKMKKAGLDKVVAEYVRQFNEYQAKQGK
;
A
#
# COMPACT_ATOMS: atom_id res chain seq x y z
N MET A 1 22.00 -11.25 -15.83
CA MET A 1 21.83 -10.20 -14.80
C MET A 1 21.18 -10.78 -13.56
N LYS A 2 21.53 -10.27 -12.38
CA LYS A 2 20.96 -10.69 -11.10
C LYS A 2 19.95 -9.67 -10.60
N TYR A 3 18.74 -10.13 -10.31
CA TYR A 3 17.64 -9.29 -9.83
C TYR A 3 17.25 -9.68 -8.40
N VAL A 4 17.49 -8.78 -7.44
CA VAL A 4 17.28 -8.99 -6.01
C VAL A 4 15.91 -8.49 -5.59
N VAL A 5 15.13 -9.35 -4.93
CA VAL A 5 13.74 -9.06 -4.54
C VAL A 5 13.42 -9.55 -3.12
N PRO A 6 12.47 -8.89 -2.42
CA PRO A 6 11.94 -9.42 -1.16
C PRO A 6 11.01 -10.62 -1.41
N GLY A 7 11.00 -11.56 -0.47
CA GLY A 7 10.10 -12.68 -0.49
C GLY A 7 10.78 -14.03 -0.36
N THR A 8 10.04 -15.09 -0.66
CA THR A 8 10.50 -16.47 -0.66
C THR A 8 10.48 -17.00 -2.08
N GLU A 9 11.52 -17.72 -2.48
CA GLU A 9 11.59 -18.35 -3.80
C GLU A 9 10.39 -19.30 -4.00
N PRO A 10 9.59 -19.11 -5.06
CA PRO A 10 8.52 -20.02 -5.41
C PRO A 10 9.06 -21.42 -5.77
N ARG A 11 8.31 -22.47 -5.47
CA ARG A 11 8.75 -23.85 -5.73
C ARG A 11 9.15 -24.09 -7.19
N ASP A 12 8.37 -23.56 -8.13
CA ASP A 12 8.57 -23.80 -9.58
C ASP A 12 9.36 -22.65 -10.23
N TYR A 13 10.06 -21.82 -9.42
CA TYR A 13 10.88 -20.69 -9.89
C TYR A 13 11.83 -21.06 -11.03
N LYS A 14 12.59 -22.14 -10.86
CA LYS A 14 13.64 -22.53 -11.84
C LYS A 14 13.05 -22.83 -13.21
N GLU A 15 11.93 -23.55 -13.26
CA GLU A 15 11.24 -23.89 -14.50
C GLU A 15 10.68 -22.65 -15.19
N VAL A 16 10.07 -21.75 -14.42
CA VAL A 16 9.49 -20.50 -14.97
C VAL A 16 10.61 -19.60 -15.51
N TYR A 17 11.68 -19.40 -14.74
CA TYR A 17 12.78 -18.54 -15.18
C TYR A 17 13.61 -19.14 -16.31
N GLN A 18 13.67 -20.46 -16.44
CA GLN A 18 14.19 -21.10 -17.65
C GLN A 18 13.34 -20.69 -18.88
N LYS A 19 12.01 -20.77 -18.80
CA LYS A 19 11.12 -20.34 -19.90
C LYS A 19 11.22 -18.84 -20.20
N ILE A 20 11.35 -18.00 -19.15
CA ILE A 20 11.58 -16.56 -19.33
C ILE A 20 12.88 -16.34 -20.12
N ASN A 21 13.98 -17.00 -19.76
CA ASN A 21 15.27 -16.83 -20.40
C ASN A 21 15.28 -17.40 -21.84
N GLU A 22 14.60 -18.52 -22.08
CA GLU A 22 14.39 -19.07 -23.43
C GLU A 22 13.62 -18.05 -24.31
N LYS A 23 12.58 -17.42 -23.76
CA LYS A 23 11.79 -16.41 -24.50
C LYS A 23 12.55 -15.11 -24.70
N LEU A 24 13.31 -14.63 -23.71
CA LEU A 24 14.21 -13.47 -23.85
C LEU A 24 15.23 -13.69 -24.98
N ALA A 25 15.78 -14.90 -25.09
CA ALA A 25 16.69 -15.27 -26.16
C ALA A 25 15.99 -15.33 -27.53
N ALA A 26 14.80 -15.93 -27.59
CA ALA A 26 14.00 -16.03 -28.82
C ALA A 26 13.55 -14.65 -29.33
N ASP A 27 13.20 -13.74 -28.43
CA ASP A 27 12.79 -12.36 -28.73
C ASP A 27 14.02 -11.45 -29.03
N GLY A 28 15.24 -11.97 -28.96
CA GLY A 28 16.47 -11.23 -29.31
C GLY A 28 16.85 -10.13 -28.30
N VAL A 29 16.38 -10.21 -27.06
CA VAL A 29 16.64 -9.19 -26.02
C VAL A 29 18.09 -9.21 -25.58
N GLY A 30 18.74 -10.38 -25.63
CA GLY A 30 20.15 -10.54 -25.27
C GLY A 30 20.42 -10.44 -23.75
N VAL A 31 19.45 -10.81 -22.95
CA VAL A 31 19.51 -10.78 -21.47
C VAL A 31 19.15 -12.15 -20.93
N GLU A 32 19.88 -12.61 -19.94
CA GLU A 32 19.54 -13.74 -19.07
C GLU A 32 19.35 -13.24 -17.64
N VAL A 33 18.26 -13.65 -16.97
CA VAL A 33 17.88 -13.15 -15.65
C VAL A 33 17.90 -14.28 -14.62
N GLU A 34 18.61 -14.02 -13.52
CA GLU A 34 18.55 -14.80 -12.28
C GLU A 34 17.93 -13.92 -11.19
N LYS A 35 16.86 -14.40 -10.55
CA LYS A 35 16.20 -13.70 -9.46
C LYS A 35 16.68 -14.22 -8.12
N ILE A 36 17.08 -13.31 -7.22
CA ILE A 36 17.59 -13.62 -5.89
C ILE A 36 16.58 -13.17 -4.86
N TYR A 37 16.09 -14.08 -4.03
CA TYR A 37 15.07 -13.81 -3.02
C TYR A 37 15.72 -13.56 -1.65
N ILE A 38 15.30 -12.48 -0.99
CA ILE A 38 15.63 -12.15 0.39
C ILE A 38 14.35 -12.18 1.22
N PRO A 39 14.29 -12.93 2.33
CA PRO A 39 13.13 -12.91 3.22
C PRO A 39 12.73 -11.49 3.61
N SER A 40 11.41 -11.20 3.61
CA SER A 40 10.88 -9.84 3.75
C SER A 40 11.24 -9.18 5.09
N ASP A 41 11.42 -9.95 6.14
CA ASP A 41 11.87 -9.50 7.47
C ASP A 41 13.36 -9.11 7.50
N ALA A 42 14.19 -9.74 6.66
CA ALA A 42 15.61 -9.47 6.54
C ALA A 42 15.95 -8.46 5.42
N TRP A 43 14.95 -8.02 4.64
CA TRP A 43 15.13 -7.26 3.40
C TRP A 43 16.00 -6.02 3.58
N ASP A 44 15.60 -5.10 4.44
CA ASP A 44 16.27 -3.80 4.55
C ASP A 44 17.71 -3.94 5.03
N GLN A 45 17.93 -4.83 6.02
CA GLN A 45 19.27 -5.06 6.55
C GLN A 45 20.19 -5.69 5.50
N LYS A 46 19.73 -6.73 4.81
CA LYS A 46 20.53 -7.46 3.84
C LYS A 46 20.80 -6.64 2.58
N LEU A 47 19.77 -5.96 2.04
CA LEU A 47 19.95 -5.08 0.88
C LEU A 47 20.94 -3.94 1.18
N ASN A 48 20.83 -3.28 2.36
CA ASN A 48 21.78 -2.24 2.74
C ASN A 48 23.21 -2.78 2.86
N LEU A 49 23.38 -3.99 3.37
CA LEU A 49 24.70 -4.65 3.40
C LEU A 49 25.24 -4.89 1.99
N MET A 50 24.45 -5.50 1.10
CA MET A 50 24.83 -5.78 -0.29
C MET A 50 25.25 -4.49 -1.03
N LEU A 51 24.46 -3.41 -0.89
CA LEU A 51 24.79 -2.11 -1.49
C LEU A 51 26.08 -1.51 -0.92
N SER A 52 26.30 -1.61 0.40
CA SER A 52 27.48 -1.02 1.06
C SER A 52 28.77 -1.80 0.81
N THR A 53 28.67 -3.10 0.60
CA THR A 53 29.83 -3.98 0.30
C THR A 53 30.14 -4.06 -1.18
N GLY A 54 29.30 -3.50 -2.06
CA GLY A 54 29.43 -3.60 -3.51
C GLY A 54 29.25 -5.03 -4.03
N GLU A 55 28.33 -5.79 -3.42
CA GLU A 55 27.98 -7.13 -3.89
C GLU A 55 27.48 -7.08 -5.34
N ASP A 56 27.82 -8.09 -6.15
CA ASP A 56 27.54 -8.13 -7.57
C ASP A 56 26.07 -8.49 -7.85
N PHE A 57 25.24 -7.48 -8.13
CA PHE A 57 23.88 -7.61 -8.63
C PHE A 57 23.48 -6.39 -9.48
N ASP A 58 22.44 -6.51 -10.31
CA ASP A 58 22.15 -5.56 -11.39
C ASP A 58 20.84 -4.83 -11.23
N LEU A 59 19.87 -5.41 -10.54
CA LEU A 59 18.54 -4.85 -10.33
C LEU A 59 18.06 -5.17 -8.93
N PHE A 60 17.36 -4.25 -8.27
CA PHE A 60 16.74 -4.51 -6.97
C PHE A 60 15.41 -3.78 -6.81
N HIS A 61 14.55 -4.36 -5.99
CA HIS A 61 13.23 -3.82 -5.70
C HIS A 61 13.27 -2.65 -4.72
N ILE A 62 12.50 -1.61 -4.99
CA ILE A 62 12.28 -0.43 -4.14
C ILE A 62 10.87 -0.49 -3.54
N MET A 63 10.76 -0.21 -2.24
CA MET A 63 9.49 -0.01 -1.51
C MET A 63 9.52 1.38 -0.88
N GLN A 64 8.79 2.33 -1.48
CA GLN A 64 8.77 3.75 -1.09
C GLN A 64 8.22 3.98 0.32
N ASP A 65 7.30 3.13 0.75
CA ASP A 65 6.70 3.13 2.09
C ASP A 65 7.63 2.58 3.19
N ARG A 66 8.76 1.94 2.82
CA ARG A 66 9.78 1.45 3.76
C ARG A 66 11.05 2.29 3.70
N THR A 67 11.66 2.35 2.53
CA THR A 67 12.86 3.15 2.26
C THR A 67 12.68 3.86 0.93
N PRO A 68 12.40 5.19 0.94
CA PRO A 68 12.25 5.96 -0.29
C PRO A 68 13.51 5.86 -1.19
N PHE A 69 13.30 5.84 -2.52
CA PHE A 69 14.41 5.74 -3.46
C PHE A 69 15.38 6.92 -3.36
N SER A 70 14.89 8.09 -2.96
CA SER A 70 15.72 9.26 -2.66
C SER A 70 16.76 9.00 -1.55
N SER A 71 16.44 8.14 -0.58
CA SER A 71 17.38 7.75 0.47
C SER A 71 18.54 6.91 -0.09
N TYR A 72 18.30 6.07 -1.09
CA TYR A 72 19.35 5.34 -1.80
C TYR A 72 20.16 6.28 -2.69
N TYR A 73 19.46 7.21 -3.40
CA TYR A 73 20.12 8.24 -4.21
C TYR A 73 21.07 9.11 -3.39
N ASN A 74 20.62 9.64 -2.25
CA ASN A 74 21.42 10.51 -1.37
C ASN A 74 22.69 9.81 -0.84
N ARG A 75 22.69 8.49 -0.78
CA ARG A 75 23.87 7.67 -0.41
C ARG A 75 24.75 7.30 -1.60
N GLY A 76 24.41 7.77 -2.82
CA GLY A 76 25.14 7.44 -4.05
C GLY A 76 25.02 5.96 -4.46
N ALA A 77 23.95 5.27 -4.05
CA ALA A 77 23.79 3.84 -4.30
C ALA A 77 23.14 3.52 -5.65
N LEU A 78 22.52 4.52 -6.32
CA LEU A 78 21.75 4.34 -7.55
C LEU A 78 22.51 4.77 -8.79
N ALA A 79 22.43 3.99 -9.86
CA ALA A 79 22.90 4.36 -11.19
C ALA A 79 21.88 5.28 -11.90
N ASP A 80 22.37 6.26 -12.65
CA ASP A 80 21.60 7.01 -13.63
C ASP A 80 21.28 6.11 -14.82
N ILE A 81 20.00 5.78 -15.01
CA ILE A 81 19.51 4.91 -16.08
C ILE A 81 18.81 5.67 -17.21
N SER A 82 18.90 7.01 -17.23
CA SER A 82 18.20 7.86 -18.20
C SER A 82 18.55 7.49 -19.64
N GLY A 83 19.83 7.32 -19.95
CA GLY A 83 20.27 6.93 -21.29
C GLY A 83 19.78 5.54 -21.71
N ALA A 84 19.71 4.58 -20.77
CA ALA A 84 19.18 3.25 -21.03
C ALA A 84 17.67 3.27 -21.28
N ILE A 85 16.92 4.08 -20.50
CA ILE A 85 15.47 4.27 -20.68
C ILE A 85 15.18 4.96 -22.03
N GLU A 86 15.96 5.96 -22.41
CA GLU A 86 15.79 6.62 -23.71
C GLU A 86 15.99 5.65 -24.86
N LYS A 87 17.01 4.82 -24.78
CA LYS A 87 17.39 3.88 -25.83
C LYS A 87 16.51 2.62 -25.90
N TYR A 88 16.08 2.08 -24.77
CA TYR A 88 15.42 0.77 -24.68
C TYR A 88 14.08 0.76 -23.93
N GLY A 89 13.64 1.90 -23.37
CA GLY A 89 12.48 1.98 -22.48
C GLY A 89 11.16 2.36 -23.14
N GLN A 90 10.96 2.09 -24.44
CA GLN A 90 9.78 2.53 -25.19
C GLN A 90 8.47 1.97 -24.63
N ASN A 91 8.45 0.67 -24.25
CA ASN A 91 7.28 0.05 -23.66
C ASN A 91 7.03 0.52 -22.23
N LEU A 92 8.09 0.83 -21.48
CA LEU A 92 7.99 1.46 -20.17
C LEU A 92 7.28 2.82 -20.28
N LYS A 93 7.75 3.70 -21.16
CA LYS A 93 7.16 5.02 -21.41
C LYS A 93 5.73 4.95 -21.96
N LYS A 94 5.41 3.95 -22.76
CA LYS A 94 4.07 3.74 -23.32
C LYS A 94 3.05 3.27 -22.27
N ASN A 95 3.47 2.44 -21.33
CA ASN A 95 2.57 1.70 -20.44
C ASN A 95 2.56 2.21 -18.99
N ILE A 96 3.44 3.15 -18.64
CA ILE A 96 3.47 3.81 -17.33
C ILE A 96 3.14 5.29 -17.58
N PRO A 97 2.10 5.86 -16.93
CA PRO A 97 1.75 7.26 -17.09
C PRO A 97 2.91 8.20 -16.77
N ASP A 98 3.01 9.31 -17.54
CA ASP A 98 4.12 10.27 -17.42
C ASP A 98 4.26 10.82 -15.99
N ASP A 99 3.15 11.17 -15.34
CA ASP A 99 3.14 11.68 -13.97
C ASP A 99 3.70 10.70 -12.93
N ILE A 100 3.55 9.39 -13.19
CA ILE A 100 4.12 8.32 -12.35
C ILE A 100 5.60 8.14 -12.68
N PHE A 101 5.93 8.14 -13.96
CA PHE A 101 7.31 7.97 -14.42
C PHE A 101 8.19 9.14 -13.98
N ASP A 102 7.68 10.38 -14.03
CA ASP A 102 8.36 11.57 -13.56
C ASP A 102 8.62 11.54 -12.04
N GLY A 103 7.75 10.87 -11.29
CA GLY A 103 7.96 10.62 -9.86
C GLY A 103 9.20 9.78 -9.53
N ALA A 104 9.74 9.08 -10.52
CA ALA A 104 10.97 8.29 -10.42
C ALA A 104 12.25 9.07 -10.79
N THR A 105 12.14 10.40 -10.98
CA THR A 105 13.25 11.28 -11.36
C THR A 105 13.79 12.07 -10.17
N ILE A 106 15.08 12.38 -10.23
CA ILE A 106 15.73 13.38 -9.38
C ILE A 106 16.59 14.25 -10.33
N ASP A 107 16.41 15.56 -10.26
CA ASP A 107 17.10 16.53 -11.13
C ASP A 107 16.97 16.19 -12.63
N GLY A 108 15.78 15.73 -13.05
CA GLY A 108 15.45 15.37 -14.43
C GLY A 108 16.08 14.06 -14.94
N LYS A 109 16.65 13.25 -14.06
CA LYS A 109 17.26 11.95 -14.37
C LYS A 109 16.51 10.81 -13.74
N TYR A 110 16.44 9.68 -14.44
CA TYR A 110 15.79 8.46 -13.94
C TYR A 110 16.76 7.60 -13.14
N TYR A 111 16.36 7.22 -11.92
CA TYR A 111 17.10 6.36 -11.02
C TYR A 111 16.33 5.09 -10.64
N THR A 112 15.07 5.01 -11.04
CA THR A 112 14.22 3.83 -10.83
C THR A 112 13.19 3.73 -11.94
N VAL A 113 12.67 2.54 -12.19
CA VAL A 113 11.50 2.28 -13.01
C VAL A 113 10.34 1.97 -12.07
N PRO A 114 9.31 2.83 -12.00
CA PRO A 114 8.17 2.60 -11.13
C PRO A 114 7.31 1.42 -11.63
N SER A 115 6.74 0.66 -10.70
CA SER A 115 5.64 -0.25 -10.99
C SER A 115 4.34 0.54 -11.05
N TYR A 116 3.53 0.31 -12.07
CA TYR A 116 2.22 0.94 -12.22
C TYR A 116 1.12 -0.06 -11.83
N TRP A 117 0.90 -0.20 -10.56
CA TRP A 117 -0.08 -1.14 -10.04
C TRP A 117 -0.95 -0.47 -8.95
N VAL A 118 -1.76 -1.24 -8.34
CA VAL A 118 -2.95 -1.00 -7.59
C VAL A 118 -2.92 -0.05 -6.40
N GLU A 119 -1.93 -0.17 -5.55
CA GLU A 119 -1.98 0.38 -4.20
C GLU A 119 -1.86 1.91 -4.12
N MET A 120 -1.92 2.57 -5.25
CA MET A 120 -1.60 3.99 -5.32
C MET A 120 -2.81 4.90 -5.18
N ALA A 121 -4.02 4.35 -5.30
CA ALA A 121 -5.24 5.14 -5.31
C ALA A 121 -6.37 4.56 -4.43
N SER A 122 -6.02 3.74 -3.44
CA SER A 122 -6.97 2.96 -2.64
C SER A 122 -7.42 3.61 -1.33
N GLU A 123 -7.25 4.92 -1.19
CA GLU A 123 -7.72 5.59 0.02
C GLU A 123 -9.24 5.76 0.02
N GLY A 124 -9.89 5.34 1.10
CA GLY A 124 -11.31 5.54 1.35
C GLY A 124 -12.19 4.33 1.05
N GLU A 125 -11.63 3.13 1.10
CA GLU A 125 -12.35 1.86 0.95
C GLU A 125 -12.12 0.93 2.15
N PHE A 126 -13.08 0.10 2.46
CA PHE A 126 -12.99 -0.93 3.49
C PHE A 126 -13.81 -2.15 3.11
N ASN A 127 -13.46 -3.30 3.67
CA ASN A 127 -14.16 -4.55 3.43
C ASN A 127 -15.31 -4.74 4.43
N ILE A 128 -16.42 -5.30 3.95
CA ILE A 128 -17.59 -5.63 4.75
C ILE A 128 -18.05 -7.07 4.47
N ARG A 129 -18.57 -7.75 5.48
CA ARG A 129 -19.11 -9.11 5.41
C ARG A 129 -20.56 -9.09 4.89
N ARG A 130 -20.74 -9.32 3.58
CA ARG A 130 -22.05 -9.42 2.92
C ARG A 130 -22.84 -10.65 3.35
N ASP A 131 -22.20 -11.76 3.66
CA ASP A 131 -22.86 -12.93 4.22
C ASP A 131 -23.52 -12.62 5.57
N ILE A 132 -22.90 -11.80 6.41
CA ILE A 132 -23.46 -11.33 7.68
C ILE A 132 -24.63 -10.35 7.45
N LEU A 133 -24.52 -9.46 6.48
CA LEU A 133 -25.63 -8.56 6.10
C LEU A 133 -26.85 -9.38 5.69
N ARG A 134 -26.70 -10.33 4.78
CA ARG A 134 -27.79 -11.21 4.33
C ARG A 134 -28.40 -12.02 5.49
N ALA A 135 -27.56 -12.57 6.37
CA ALA A 135 -28.02 -13.33 7.53
C ALA A 135 -28.86 -12.50 8.53
N ASN A 136 -28.72 -11.18 8.50
CA ASN A 136 -29.44 -10.24 9.35
C ASN A 136 -30.53 -9.45 8.61
N ASN A 137 -30.77 -9.70 7.33
CA ASN A 137 -31.67 -8.94 6.46
C ASN A 137 -31.33 -7.43 6.46
N LEU A 138 -30.05 -7.11 6.36
CA LEU A 138 -29.52 -5.75 6.34
C LEU A 138 -29.00 -5.39 4.95
N GLU A 139 -29.20 -4.14 4.55
CA GLU A 139 -28.60 -3.56 3.35
C GLU A 139 -27.17 -3.09 3.61
N GLU A 140 -26.41 -2.94 2.53
CA GLU A 140 -25.06 -2.40 2.60
C GLU A 140 -25.11 -0.90 2.96
N PRO A 141 -24.35 -0.44 3.99
CA PRO A 141 -24.40 0.94 4.44
C PRO A 141 -23.78 1.89 3.39
N THR A 142 -24.43 3.04 3.20
CA THR A 142 -24.01 4.09 2.25
C THR A 142 -23.39 5.31 2.94
N THR A 143 -23.50 5.37 4.27
CA THR A 143 -22.94 6.45 5.09
C THR A 143 -22.25 5.90 6.35
N PRO A 144 -21.31 6.65 6.95
CA PRO A 144 -20.68 6.25 8.21
C PRO A 144 -21.66 6.01 9.37
N ASP A 145 -22.75 6.78 9.46
CA ASP A 145 -23.76 6.59 10.52
C ASP A 145 -24.61 5.34 10.26
N GLU A 146 -24.93 5.03 9.02
CA GLU A 146 -25.56 3.75 8.65
C GLU A 146 -24.65 2.57 8.94
N LEU A 147 -23.34 2.69 8.68
CA LEU A 147 -22.38 1.65 9.03
C LEU A 147 -22.41 1.35 10.54
N ILE A 148 -22.42 2.38 11.37
CA ILE A 148 -22.50 2.22 12.84
C ILE A 148 -23.77 1.49 13.23
N SER A 149 -24.94 1.92 12.75
CA SER A 149 -26.23 1.31 13.12
C SER A 149 -26.37 -0.12 12.63
N THR A 150 -25.88 -0.40 11.42
CA THR A 150 -25.78 -1.76 10.87
C THR A 150 -24.89 -2.64 11.76
N TRP A 151 -23.72 -2.13 12.15
CA TRP A 151 -22.78 -2.86 13.00
C TRP A 151 -23.34 -3.13 14.40
N GLU A 152 -24.05 -2.18 15.02
CA GLU A 152 -24.77 -2.42 16.29
C GLU A 152 -25.76 -3.58 16.18
N THR A 153 -26.49 -3.68 15.08
CA THR A 153 -27.39 -4.80 14.82
C THR A 153 -26.65 -6.11 14.66
N VAL A 154 -25.56 -6.11 13.92
CA VAL A 154 -24.68 -7.29 13.78
C VAL A 154 -24.12 -7.73 15.14
N MET A 155 -23.59 -6.79 15.94
CA MET A 155 -23.07 -7.07 17.29
C MET A 155 -24.09 -7.70 18.20
N LYS A 156 -25.35 -7.24 18.16
CA LYS A 156 -26.47 -7.77 18.95
C LYS A 156 -26.81 -9.21 18.55
N ASN A 157 -26.80 -9.50 17.26
CA ASN A 157 -27.23 -10.78 16.69
C ASN A 157 -26.05 -11.77 16.48
N TRP A 158 -24.83 -11.36 16.81
CA TRP A 158 -23.64 -12.15 16.56
C TRP A 158 -23.63 -13.48 17.30
N LYS A 159 -23.30 -14.55 16.58
CA LYS A 159 -23.26 -15.94 17.09
C LYS A 159 -21.86 -16.57 17.01
N GLY A 160 -20.85 -15.81 16.62
CA GLY A 160 -19.47 -16.28 16.56
C GLY A 160 -18.84 -16.49 17.95
N SER A 161 -17.64 -17.02 17.97
CA SER A 161 -16.91 -17.37 19.21
C SER A 161 -16.49 -16.13 20.00
N SER A 162 -16.12 -15.07 19.34
CA SER A 162 -15.87 -13.73 19.91
C SER A 162 -16.66 -12.66 19.15
N LYS A 163 -16.81 -11.48 19.75
CA LYS A 163 -17.54 -10.40 19.10
C LYS A 163 -16.78 -9.90 17.86
N PRO A 164 -17.49 -9.50 16.78
CA PRO A 164 -16.89 -8.95 15.57
C PRO A 164 -16.49 -7.49 15.75
N TYR A 165 -15.60 -7.27 16.73
CA TYR A 165 -15.04 -5.96 16.98
C TYR A 165 -14.26 -5.47 15.77
N PHE A 166 -14.07 -4.17 15.69
CA PHE A 166 -13.10 -3.61 14.77
C PHE A 166 -11.70 -4.22 15.01
N ALA A 167 -11.21 -4.93 14.01
CA ALA A 167 -9.97 -5.69 14.11
C ALA A 167 -8.75 -4.78 13.90
N THR A 168 -8.38 -4.01 14.92
CA THR A 168 -7.22 -3.12 14.90
C THR A 168 -6.50 -3.13 16.24
N LYS A 169 -5.20 -2.83 16.22
CA LYS A 169 -4.42 -2.46 17.41
C LYS A 169 -4.41 -0.95 17.56
N ALA A 170 -4.19 -0.48 18.79
CA ALA A 170 -3.97 0.93 19.01
C ALA A 170 -2.68 1.40 18.35
N ASP A 171 -2.79 2.34 17.46
CA ASP A 171 -1.68 3.06 16.86
C ASP A 171 -2.14 4.48 16.51
N PHE A 172 -1.23 5.44 16.59
CA PHE A 172 -1.44 6.74 16.00
C PHE A 172 -0.94 6.69 14.57
N ASP A 173 -1.76 6.09 13.70
CA ASP A 173 -1.49 6.01 12.27
C ASP A 173 -2.70 6.53 11.49
N PRO A 174 -2.58 7.63 10.74
CA PRO A 174 -3.66 8.16 9.92
C PRO A 174 -4.04 7.25 8.75
N VAL A 175 -3.17 6.31 8.35
CA VAL A 175 -3.52 5.22 7.42
C VAL A 175 -4.24 4.12 8.20
N SER A 176 -5.45 4.40 8.60
CA SER A 176 -6.27 3.56 9.46
C SER A 176 -7.70 3.49 8.91
N LEU A 177 -8.60 2.88 9.68
CA LEU A 177 -10.02 2.81 9.36
C LEU A 177 -10.63 4.18 9.04
N HIS A 178 -10.18 5.24 9.72
CA HIS A 178 -10.67 6.59 9.52
C HIS A 178 -10.43 7.07 8.08
N THR A 179 -9.22 6.85 7.55
CA THR A 179 -8.88 7.15 6.16
C THR A 179 -9.82 6.43 5.21
N SER A 180 -10.04 5.14 5.43
CA SER A 180 -10.88 4.32 4.59
C SER A 180 -12.37 4.66 4.69
N ILE A 181 -12.87 5.03 5.87
CA ILE A 181 -14.30 5.27 6.09
C ILE A 181 -14.66 6.75 5.95
N LEU A 182 -13.84 7.67 6.47
CA LEU A 182 -14.24 9.06 6.69
C LEU A 182 -13.63 10.06 5.73
N HIS A 183 -12.34 9.93 5.36
CA HIS A 183 -11.64 11.05 4.73
C HIS A 183 -12.28 11.51 3.42
N ARG A 184 -12.77 10.59 2.59
CA ARG A 184 -13.51 10.94 1.36
C ARG A 184 -14.86 11.61 1.63
N THR A 185 -15.41 11.50 2.86
CA THR A 185 -16.68 12.16 3.22
C THR A 185 -16.46 13.64 3.58
N TYR A 186 -15.23 14.07 3.83
CA TYR A 186 -14.92 15.44 4.25
C TYR A 186 -14.91 16.40 3.05
N GLU A 187 -15.43 17.60 3.26
CA GLU A 187 -15.46 18.65 2.23
C GLU A 187 -14.02 19.08 1.82
N THR A 188 -13.09 19.00 2.76
CA THR A 188 -11.68 19.35 2.56
C THR A 188 -10.89 18.33 1.74
N PHE A 189 -11.43 17.14 1.52
CA PHE A 189 -10.78 16.14 0.68
C PHE A 189 -10.72 16.62 -0.80
N PRO A 190 -9.58 16.43 -1.51
CA PRO A 190 -8.44 15.57 -1.18
C PRO A 190 -7.34 16.29 -0.35
N PHE A 191 -6.83 15.57 0.63
CA PHE A 191 -5.67 15.90 1.44
C PHE A 191 -4.91 14.64 1.82
N THR A 192 -3.65 14.77 2.21
CA THR A 192 -2.85 13.67 2.78
C THR A 192 -2.41 14.00 4.19
N VAL A 193 -2.23 12.95 5.01
CA VAL A 193 -1.54 13.05 6.28
C VAL A 193 -0.19 12.36 6.14
N LYS A 194 0.88 13.15 6.15
CA LYS A 194 2.26 12.67 6.00
C LYS A 194 2.92 12.52 7.36
N ASP A 195 3.75 11.47 7.49
CA ASP A 195 4.57 11.20 8.67
C ASP A 195 3.78 11.26 9.99
N LYS A 196 2.49 10.87 9.96
CA LYS A 196 1.52 10.87 11.08
C LYS A 196 1.10 12.25 11.63
N PHE A 197 1.84 13.31 11.32
CA PHE A 197 1.66 14.61 11.97
C PHE A 197 1.30 15.76 11.04
N PHE A 198 1.48 15.60 9.72
CA PHE A 198 1.39 16.72 8.78
C PHE A 198 0.22 16.57 7.83
N TYR A 199 -0.80 17.37 8.02
CA TYR A 199 -1.86 17.55 7.05
C TYR A 199 -1.34 18.39 5.88
N VAL A 200 -1.54 17.90 4.66
CA VAL A 200 -1.18 18.64 3.44
C VAL A 200 -2.35 18.54 2.45
N ASN A 201 -2.92 19.68 2.08
CA ASN A 201 -3.97 19.74 1.07
C ASN A 201 -3.39 20.07 -0.32
N GLN A 202 -4.24 19.98 -1.36
CA GLN A 202 -3.82 20.23 -2.75
C GLN A 202 -3.52 21.73 -3.07
N LYS A 203 -3.74 22.62 -2.11
CA LYS A 203 -3.37 24.04 -2.23
C LYS A 203 -2.01 24.37 -1.63
N GLY A 204 -1.30 23.38 -1.11
CA GLY A 204 -0.01 23.55 -0.44
C GLY A 204 -0.08 24.00 1.01
N GLU A 205 -1.27 24.01 1.61
CA GLU A 205 -1.41 24.30 3.02
C GLU A 205 -0.93 23.11 3.86
N VAL A 206 0.00 23.39 4.77
CA VAL A 206 0.53 22.41 5.72
C VAL A 206 0.14 22.83 7.14
N LYS A 207 -0.38 21.87 7.90
CA LYS A 207 -0.78 22.05 9.31
C LYS A 207 -0.36 20.84 10.15
N SER A 208 -0.36 21.02 11.46
CA SER A 208 -0.40 19.90 12.38
C SER A 208 -1.71 19.12 12.19
N TRP A 209 -1.62 17.83 11.88
CA TRP A 209 -2.79 16.96 11.68
C TRP A 209 -3.72 16.95 12.89
N ILE A 210 -3.15 16.81 14.08
CA ILE A 210 -3.94 16.72 15.32
C ILE A 210 -4.68 18.01 15.67
N GLU A 211 -4.34 19.15 15.06
CA GLU A 211 -5.01 20.44 15.27
C GLU A 211 -6.06 20.74 14.20
N THR A 212 -6.35 19.78 13.29
CA THR A 212 -7.37 19.95 12.26
C THR A 212 -8.78 19.56 12.72
N ALA A 213 -9.79 20.09 12.06
CA ALA A 213 -11.19 19.69 12.27
C ALA A 213 -11.44 18.23 11.83
N GLU A 214 -10.69 17.76 10.85
CA GLU A 214 -10.74 16.39 10.34
C GLU A 214 -10.27 15.39 11.42
N PHE A 215 -9.18 15.68 12.11
CA PHE A 215 -8.70 14.87 13.23
C PHE A 215 -9.76 14.78 14.36
N LYS A 216 -10.41 15.90 14.71
CA LYS A 216 -11.51 15.88 15.66
C LYS A 216 -12.63 14.96 15.24
N LYS A 217 -13.06 15.03 13.96
CA LYS A 217 -14.11 14.15 13.40
C LYS A 217 -13.72 12.68 13.45
N ASP A 218 -12.45 12.36 13.13
CA ASP A 218 -11.93 11.00 13.25
C ASP A 218 -12.00 10.49 14.69
N ALA A 219 -11.54 11.29 15.66
CA ALA A 219 -11.57 10.93 17.07
C ALA A 219 -13.02 10.77 17.60
N GLU A 220 -13.94 11.63 17.20
CA GLU A 220 -15.35 11.54 17.55
C GLU A 220 -16.02 10.29 16.95
N PHE A 221 -15.68 9.92 15.73
CA PHE A 221 -16.18 8.69 15.11
C PHE A 221 -15.69 7.46 15.88
N MET A 222 -14.40 7.39 16.20
CA MET A 222 -13.87 6.30 17.02
C MET A 222 -14.46 6.28 18.42
N ARG A 223 -14.75 7.45 18.99
CA ARG A 223 -15.47 7.55 20.27
C ARG A 223 -16.87 6.93 20.18
N LYS A 224 -17.61 7.17 19.08
CA LYS A 224 -18.90 6.51 18.83
C LYS A 224 -18.71 4.98 18.77
N LEU A 225 -17.72 4.48 18.01
CA LEU A 225 -17.48 3.04 17.93
C LEU A 225 -17.13 2.43 19.30
N TYR A 226 -16.26 3.07 20.07
CA TYR A 226 -15.85 2.60 21.39
C TYR A 226 -17.03 2.58 22.38
N THR A 227 -17.78 3.69 22.51
CA THR A 227 -18.88 3.80 23.46
C THR A 227 -20.05 2.90 23.12
N LYS A 228 -20.25 2.55 21.84
CA LYS A 228 -21.25 1.57 21.37
C LYS A 228 -20.75 0.11 21.46
N GLY A 229 -19.52 -0.11 21.93
CA GLY A 229 -18.94 -1.45 22.06
C GLY A 229 -18.66 -2.14 20.74
N LEU A 230 -18.36 -1.36 19.68
CA LEU A 230 -17.98 -1.87 18.35
C LEU A 230 -16.47 -2.08 18.21
N THR A 231 -15.66 -1.54 19.11
CA THR A 231 -14.23 -1.79 19.25
C THR A 231 -13.96 -2.68 20.45
N ASN A 232 -12.82 -3.39 20.44
CA ASN A 232 -12.41 -4.18 21.58
C ASN A 232 -12.19 -3.26 22.81
N PRO A 233 -12.74 -3.59 24.00
CA PRO A 233 -12.51 -2.81 25.22
C PRO A 233 -11.03 -2.63 25.54
N ASP A 234 -10.21 -3.64 25.23
CA ASP A 234 -8.77 -3.65 25.49
C ASP A 234 -7.93 -3.11 24.32
N ILE A 235 -8.54 -2.32 23.42
CA ILE A 235 -7.92 -1.85 22.17
C ILE A 235 -6.53 -1.21 22.38
N LEU A 236 -6.29 -0.51 23.49
CA LEU A 236 -5.01 0.15 23.76
C LEU A 236 -3.85 -0.82 24.05
N VAL A 237 -4.15 -2.08 24.37
CA VAL A 237 -3.13 -3.10 24.69
C VAL A 237 -3.15 -4.28 23.74
N MET A 238 -4.02 -4.25 22.72
CA MET A 238 -4.07 -5.30 21.70
C MET A 238 -2.78 -5.37 20.90
N LYS A 239 -2.32 -6.62 20.68
CA LYS A 239 -1.16 -6.93 19.86
C LYS A 239 -1.59 -7.38 18.46
N GLN A 240 -0.68 -7.23 17.49
CA GLN A 240 -0.94 -7.61 16.09
C GLN A 240 -1.34 -9.07 15.93
N GLU A 241 -0.79 -9.96 16.76
CA GLU A 241 -1.14 -11.40 16.74
C GLU A 241 -2.58 -11.65 17.16
N GLN A 242 -3.11 -10.85 18.10
CA GLN A 242 -4.50 -10.94 18.54
C GLN A 242 -5.46 -10.43 17.46
N VAL A 243 -5.11 -9.32 16.79
CA VAL A 243 -5.86 -8.80 15.62
C VAL A 243 -5.87 -9.85 14.51
N LYS A 244 -4.71 -10.42 14.20
CA LYS A 244 -4.61 -11.49 13.20
C LYS A 244 -5.47 -12.71 13.57
N ALA A 245 -5.43 -13.16 14.82
CA ALA A 245 -6.24 -14.28 15.29
C ALA A 245 -7.74 -14.00 15.17
N GLN A 246 -8.19 -12.77 15.48
CA GLN A 246 -9.58 -12.35 15.33
C GLN A 246 -10.02 -12.45 13.85
N LEU A 247 -9.21 -11.95 12.93
CA LEU A 247 -9.46 -12.03 11.49
C LEU A 247 -9.47 -13.48 11.00
N ASP A 248 -8.46 -14.26 11.39
CA ASP A 248 -8.32 -15.67 10.98
C ASP A 248 -9.45 -16.54 11.52
N ASN A 249 -10.06 -16.18 12.65
CA ASN A 249 -11.24 -16.84 13.21
C ASN A 249 -12.56 -16.43 12.54
N GLY A 250 -12.54 -15.45 11.64
CA GLY A 250 -13.74 -14.90 11.00
C GLY A 250 -14.59 -14.02 11.93
N ASP A 251 -14.08 -13.62 13.08
CA ASP A 251 -14.77 -12.77 14.07
C ASP A 251 -14.62 -11.27 13.71
N TRP A 252 -15.05 -10.91 12.49
CA TRP A 252 -15.03 -9.54 12.00
C TRP A 252 -16.26 -9.24 11.13
N PHE A 253 -16.70 -8.02 11.15
CA PHE A 253 -17.74 -7.49 10.25
C PHE A 253 -17.16 -6.48 9.25
N VAL A 254 -16.33 -5.58 9.73
CA VAL A 254 -15.61 -4.58 8.93
C VAL A 254 -14.10 -4.79 9.11
N ASN A 255 -13.36 -4.72 8.02
CA ASN A 255 -11.91 -4.87 8.02
C ASN A 255 -11.26 -3.87 7.07
N LEU A 256 -10.03 -3.46 7.40
CA LEU A 256 -9.16 -2.68 6.53
C LEU A 256 -8.38 -3.57 5.58
N GLY A 257 -8.08 -3.02 4.40
CA GLY A 257 -7.27 -3.66 3.39
C GLY A 257 -8.08 -4.47 2.40
N THR A 258 -7.74 -4.30 1.16
CA THR A 258 -8.42 -4.87 -0.01
C THR A 258 -8.01 -6.30 -0.27
N ALA A 259 -6.78 -6.65 0.04
CA ALA A 259 -6.24 -7.97 -0.21
C ALA A 259 -6.43 -8.91 0.99
N GLY A 260 -6.90 -10.11 0.71
CA GLY A 260 -6.90 -11.20 1.69
C GLY A 260 -8.16 -11.35 2.55
N SER A 261 -9.16 -10.46 2.44
CA SER A 261 -10.40 -10.58 3.24
C SER A 261 -11.18 -11.86 2.90
N LEU A 262 -11.34 -12.19 1.63
CA LEU A 262 -11.97 -13.45 1.22
C LEU A 262 -11.15 -14.66 1.67
N SER A 263 -9.84 -14.68 1.42
CA SER A 263 -8.97 -15.79 1.81
C SER A 263 -8.92 -15.98 3.33
N THR A 264 -9.05 -14.90 4.10
CA THR A 264 -9.17 -14.94 5.55
C THR A 264 -10.50 -15.56 5.98
N LEU A 265 -11.60 -15.20 5.32
CA LEU A 265 -12.92 -15.79 5.56
C LEU A 265 -12.91 -17.29 5.22
N GLN A 266 -12.32 -17.68 4.11
CA GLN A 266 -12.25 -19.07 3.64
C GLN A 266 -11.51 -20.03 4.60
N LYS A 267 -10.69 -19.50 5.53
CA LYS A 267 -10.06 -20.34 6.56
C LYS A 267 -11.10 -21.02 7.47
N ASN A 268 -12.21 -20.35 7.74
CA ASN A 268 -13.28 -20.85 8.62
C ASN A 268 -14.56 -21.23 7.84
N ASN A 269 -14.72 -20.69 6.66
CA ASN A 269 -15.80 -21.01 5.73
C ASN A 269 -15.23 -21.30 4.34
N PRO A 270 -14.75 -22.51 4.06
CA PRO A 270 -14.14 -22.87 2.77
C PRO A 270 -15.10 -22.72 1.56
N GLN A 271 -16.41 -22.58 1.80
CA GLN A 271 -17.41 -22.35 0.76
C GLN A 271 -17.67 -20.87 0.48
N ALA A 272 -17.01 -19.97 1.23
CA ALA A 272 -17.16 -18.54 1.02
C ALA A 272 -16.65 -18.14 -0.38
N THR A 273 -17.41 -17.26 -1.02
CA THR A 273 -17.16 -16.77 -2.37
C THR A 273 -16.92 -15.25 -2.36
N VAL A 274 -16.60 -14.70 -3.50
CA VAL A 274 -16.45 -13.25 -3.69
C VAL A 274 -17.73 -12.48 -3.32
N ASP A 275 -18.90 -13.10 -3.40
CA ASP A 275 -20.18 -12.49 -3.03
C ASP A 275 -20.39 -12.35 -1.51
N ASP A 276 -19.56 -12.99 -0.69
CA ASP A 276 -19.66 -12.97 0.76
C ASP A 276 -18.88 -11.82 1.41
N VAL A 277 -18.01 -11.18 0.64
CA VAL A 277 -17.24 -10.00 1.07
C VAL A 277 -17.40 -8.90 0.02
N GLY A 278 -17.68 -7.69 0.47
CA GLY A 278 -17.74 -6.49 -0.38
C GLY A 278 -16.67 -5.49 -0.01
N VAL A 279 -16.37 -4.61 -0.94
CA VAL A 279 -15.61 -3.38 -0.70
C VAL A 279 -16.57 -2.22 -0.75
N VAL A 280 -16.57 -1.41 0.30
CA VAL A 280 -17.43 -0.24 0.42
C VAL A 280 -16.57 1.00 0.53
N TRP A 281 -16.96 2.05 -0.16
CA TRP A 281 -16.38 3.39 0.00
C TRP A 281 -17.51 4.41 -0.05
N PHE A 282 -17.38 5.44 0.77
CA PHE A 282 -18.32 6.54 0.78
C PHE A 282 -17.87 7.64 -0.17
N ASN A 283 -18.85 8.35 -0.79
CA ASN A 283 -18.60 9.38 -1.79
C ASN A 283 -17.70 8.91 -2.96
N PRO A 284 -18.15 7.88 -3.70
CA PRO A 284 -17.36 7.31 -4.81
C PRO A 284 -17.13 8.30 -5.97
N GLU A 285 -17.92 9.37 -6.06
CA GLU A 285 -17.81 10.44 -7.06
C GLU A 285 -16.60 11.37 -6.84
N LYS A 286 -16.01 11.38 -5.63
CA LYS A 286 -14.81 12.17 -5.36
C LYS A 286 -13.60 11.56 -6.04
N VAL A 287 -12.67 12.43 -6.44
CA VAL A 287 -11.40 12.02 -7.03
C VAL A 287 -10.64 11.04 -6.12
N TYR A 288 -9.88 10.16 -6.73
CA TYR A 288 -8.92 9.33 -6.02
C TYR A 288 -7.63 10.11 -5.82
N LEU A 289 -6.98 9.93 -4.67
CA LEU A 289 -5.74 10.59 -4.33
C LEU A 289 -4.60 9.57 -4.25
N ARG A 290 -3.49 9.85 -4.90
CA ARG A 290 -2.25 9.10 -4.71
C ARG A 290 -1.38 9.80 -3.67
N PRO A 291 -1.21 9.25 -2.48
CA PRO A 291 -0.33 9.81 -1.45
C PRO A 291 1.15 9.71 -1.79
N LEU A 292 1.50 8.76 -2.67
CA LEU A 292 2.81 8.56 -3.29
C LEU A 292 2.63 8.50 -4.80
N THR A 293 3.56 9.08 -5.57
CA THR A 293 3.52 8.99 -7.03
C THR A 293 3.64 7.54 -7.50
N PHE A 294 4.51 6.77 -6.86
CA PHE A 294 4.57 5.32 -6.99
C PHE A 294 4.95 4.71 -5.64
N LYS A 295 4.48 3.51 -5.36
CA LYS A 295 4.78 2.80 -4.11
C LYS A 295 5.97 1.86 -4.26
N ASN A 296 6.05 1.20 -5.40
CA ASN A 296 7.04 0.20 -5.71
C ASN A 296 7.73 0.49 -7.04
N GLY A 297 8.96 0.03 -7.17
CA GLY A 297 9.74 0.17 -8.40
C GLY A 297 11.00 -0.68 -8.35
N ASN A 298 11.83 -0.53 -9.36
CA ASN A 298 13.10 -1.25 -9.46
C ASN A 298 14.22 -0.29 -9.82
N ALA A 299 15.35 -0.43 -9.16
CA ALA A 299 16.53 0.41 -9.37
C ALA A 299 17.77 -0.41 -9.69
N VAL A 300 18.68 0.21 -10.39
CA VAL A 300 19.99 -0.34 -10.73
C VAL A 300 21.02 0.20 -9.72
N PRO A 301 21.79 -0.65 -9.03
CA PRO A 301 22.86 -0.19 -8.15
C PRO A 301 23.99 0.45 -8.95
N VAL A 302 24.67 1.46 -8.38
CA VAL A 302 25.78 2.17 -9.03
C VAL A 302 26.93 1.25 -9.45
N GLY A 303 27.09 0.10 -8.77
CA GLY A 303 28.13 -0.90 -9.07
C GLY A 303 27.76 -1.89 -10.18
N SER A 304 26.53 -1.85 -10.72
CA SER A 304 26.12 -2.78 -11.78
C SER A 304 26.92 -2.55 -13.06
N LYS A 305 27.25 -3.66 -13.71
CA LYS A 305 27.90 -3.68 -15.03
C LYS A 305 26.87 -3.82 -16.16
N HIS A 306 25.60 -4.00 -15.84
CA HIS A 306 24.50 -4.36 -16.74
C HIS A 306 23.29 -3.43 -16.66
N PRO A 307 23.45 -2.08 -16.59
CA PRO A 307 22.31 -1.16 -16.46
C PRO A 307 21.40 -1.15 -17.69
N GLU A 308 21.93 -1.36 -18.90
CA GLU A 308 21.12 -1.46 -20.12
C GLU A 308 20.30 -2.75 -20.13
N GLU A 309 20.89 -3.87 -19.71
CA GLU A 309 20.23 -5.17 -19.63
C GLU A 309 19.06 -5.15 -18.62
N ALA A 310 19.24 -4.46 -17.51
CA ALA A 310 18.17 -4.27 -16.52
C ALA A 310 16.97 -3.53 -17.12
N VAL A 311 17.23 -2.44 -17.87
CA VAL A 311 16.16 -1.69 -18.55
C VAL A 311 15.52 -2.50 -19.67
N LYS A 312 16.30 -3.23 -20.48
CA LYS A 312 15.80 -4.11 -21.55
C LYS A 312 14.85 -5.18 -20.99
N PHE A 313 15.21 -5.80 -19.87
CA PHE A 313 14.36 -6.79 -19.20
C PHE A 313 13.04 -6.18 -18.74
N MET A 314 13.09 -5.06 -18.02
CA MET A 314 11.86 -4.39 -17.56
C MET A 314 10.98 -3.92 -18.73
N ASN A 315 11.59 -3.42 -19.81
CA ASN A 315 10.89 -3.02 -21.01
C ASN A 315 10.24 -4.20 -21.73
N TRP A 316 10.92 -5.35 -21.79
CA TRP A 316 10.41 -6.58 -22.40
C TRP A 316 9.18 -7.14 -21.66
N ILE A 317 9.12 -7.01 -20.33
CA ILE A 317 7.93 -7.43 -19.55
C ILE A 317 6.68 -6.74 -20.07
N LEU A 318 6.77 -5.46 -20.44
CA LEU A 318 5.65 -4.64 -20.89
C LEU A 318 5.51 -4.58 -22.42
N ASP A 319 6.20 -5.44 -23.15
CA ASP A 319 6.10 -5.52 -24.61
C ASP A 319 4.83 -6.27 -25.06
N SER A 320 4.45 -7.30 -24.32
CA SER A 320 3.26 -8.10 -24.63
C SER A 320 2.57 -8.64 -23.37
N GLN A 321 1.28 -8.96 -23.51
CA GLN A 321 0.54 -9.63 -22.44
C GLN A 321 1.15 -11.00 -22.11
N GLU A 322 1.70 -11.71 -23.08
CA GLU A 322 2.33 -13.01 -22.90
C GLU A 322 3.58 -12.93 -22.04
N ASN A 323 4.45 -11.93 -22.28
CA ASN A 323 5.66 -11.70 -21.48
C ASN A 323 5.30 -11.36 -20.05
N TYR A 324 4.31 -10.47 -19.88
CA TYR A 324 3.81 -10.08 -18.58
C TYR A 324 3.23 -11.27 -17.81
N ASP A 325 2.36 -12.06 -18.47
CA ASP A 325 1.73 -13.24 -17.87
C ASP A 325 2.79 -14.25 -17.40
N LEU A 326 3.80 -14.53 -18.25
CA LEU A 326 4.87 -15.46 -17.91
C LEU A 326 5.65 -15.02 -16.66
N VAL A 327 5.96 -13.72 -16.55
CA VAL A 327 6.70 -13.17 -15.38
C VAL A 327 5.82 -13.12 -14.14
N GLN A 328 4.54 -12.76 -14.26
CA GLN A 328 3.66 -12.55 -13.10
C GLN A 328 2.89 -13.81 -12.68
N TYR A 329 2.45 -14.60 -13.65
CA TYR A 329 1.56 -15.75 -13.36
C TYR A 329 2.20 -17.10 -13.68
N GLY A 330 3.35 -17.09 -14.39
CA GLY A 330 4.08 -18.31 -14.76
C GLY A 330 3.50 -19.00 -16.00
N ILE A 331 3.44 -20.32 -16.00
CA ILE A 331 3.12 -21.15 -17.15
C ILE A 331 1.61 -21.39 -17.18
N GLU A 332 0.95 -20.96 -18.27
CA GLU A 332 -0.46 -21.26 -18.53
C GLU A 332 -0.69 -22.76 -18.59
N GLY A 333 -1.79 -23.23 -18.03
CA GLY A 333 -2.13 -24.66 -17.89
C GLY A 333 -1.44 -25.37 -16.70
N LYS A 334 -0.45 -24.72 -16.07
CA LYS A 334 0.24 -25.25 -14.88
C LYS A 334 0.04 -24.41 -13.63
N HIS A 335 0.15 -23.09 -13.73
CA HIS A 335 0.04 -22.18 -12.58
C HIS A 335 -1.25 -21.38 -12.60
N TYR A 336 -1.80 -21.16 -13.79
CA TYR A 336 -3.08 -20.48 -14.03
C TYR A 336 -3.67 -20.90 -15.37
N ASN A 337 -4.96 -20.64 -15.56
CA ASN A 337 -5.64 -20.65 -16.84
C ASN A 337 -6.21 -19.26 -17.12
N LYS A 338 -6.15 -18.79 -18.35
CA LYS A 338 -6.87 -17.59 -18.79
C LYS A 338 -8.37 -17.80 -18.72
N ASP A 339 -9.11 -16.76 -18.33
CA ASP A 339 -10.56 -16.75 -18.31
C ASP A 339 -11.07 -15.40 -18.84
N GLY A 340 -11.32 -15.32 -20.14
CA GLY A 340 -11.59 -14.08 -20.84
C GLY A 340 -10.35 -13.20 -21.01
N ASP A 341 -10.60 -11.91 -21.29
CA ASP A 341 -9.53 -10.96 -21.63
C ASP A 341 -8.65 -10.60 -20.40
N LYS A 342 -9.26 -10.27 -19.29
CA LYS A 342 -8.58 -9.85 -18.06
C LYS A 342 -8.68 -10.86 -16.92
N GLY A 343 -9.48 -11.91 -17.08
CA GLY A 343 -9.65 -12.92 -16.05
C GLY A 343 -8.57 -14.00 -16.08
N MET A 344 -8.42 -14.66 -14.95
CA MET A 344 -7.68 -15.91 -14.80
C MET A 344 -8.27 -16.75 -13.69
N LYS A 345 -7.96 -18.05 -13.72
CA LYS A 345 -8.16 -18.99 -12.61
C LYS A 345 -6.81 -19.51 -12.17
N VAL A 346 -6.48 -19.32 -10.91
CA VAL A 346 -5.23 -19.84 -10.33
C VAL A 346 -5.32 -21.34 -10.17
N ILE A 347 -4.29 -22.06 -10.60
CA ILE A 347 -4.17 -23.50 -10.40
C ILE A 347 -3.36 -23.73 -9.12
N ASN A 348 -4.07 -24.08 -8.05
CA ASN A 348 -3.48 -24.43 -6.77
C ASN A 348 -2.99 -25.88 -6.77
N ASP A 349 -1.83 -26.12 -6.16
CA ASP A 349 -1.26 -27.46 -5.98
C ASP A 349 -1.50 -27.95 -4.54
N PRO A 350 -2.25 -29.06 -4.35
CA PRO A 350 -2.45 -29.64 -3.02
C PRO A 350 -1.13 -29.98 -2.29
N ASN A 351 -0.08 -30.34 -3.05
CA ASN A 351 1.24 -30.65 -2.50
C ASN A 351 2.07 -29.41 -2.13
N ASN A 352 1.57 -28.22 -2.47
CA ASN A 352 2.18 -26.93 -2.14
C ASN A 352 1.31 -26.11 -1.18
N ASN A 353 0.75 -26.75 -0.14
CA ASN A 353 -0.16 -26.12 0.82
C ASN A 353 -1.36 -25.42 0.14
N ASN A 354 -1.87 -26.01 -0.93
CA ASN A 354 -2.94 -25.47 -1.76
C ASN A 354 -2.65 -24.05 -2.30
N LYS A 355 -1.40 -23.82 -2.72
CA LYS A 355 -0.95 -22.59 -3.38
C LYS A 355 -0.40 -22.92 -4.76
N PRO A 356 -0.38 -21.99 -5.71
CA PRO A 356 0.27 -22.23 -6.99
C PRO A 356 1.77 -22.49 -6.81
N GLY A 357 2.35 -23.28 -7.69
CA GLY A 357 3.79 -23.56 -7.67
C GLY A 357 4.66 -22.33 -7.98
N TYR A 358 4.06 -21.36 -8.70
CA TYR A 358 4.67 -20.08 -9.01
C TYR A 358 3.63 -18.97 -9.04
N ARG A 359 3.98 -17.83 -8.50
CA ARG A 359 3.35 -16.52 -8.74
C ARG A 359 4.41 -15.44 -8.52
N GLY A 360 4.50 -14.51 -9.46
CA GLY A 360 5.28 -13.28 -9.30
C GLY A 360 4.60 -12.31 -8.32
N SER A 361 5.22 -11.19 -8.11
CA SER A 361 4.66 -10.13 -7.27
C SER A 361 4.37 -8.89 -8.12
N GLU A 362 3.13 -8.47 -8.11
CA GLU A 362 2.69 -7.26 -8.80
C GLU A 362 3.41 -6.02 -8.24
N SER A 363 3.80 -6.00 -6.97
CA SER A 363 4.61 -4.91 -6.42
C SER A 363 5.95 -4.75 -7.15
N GLN A 364 6.54 -5.84 -7.63
CA GLN A 364 7.86 -5.81 -8.29
C GLN A 364 7.80 -5.29 -9.71
N ASN A 365 6.88 -5.81 -10.53
CA ASN A 365 6.79 -5.47 -11.96
C ASN A 365 5.33 -5.29 -12.42
N GLY A 366 4.42 -4.98 -11.50
CA GLY A 366 3.00 -4.85 -11.82
C GLY A 366 2.72 -3.67 -12.74
N ASN A 367 1.75 -3.89 -13.63
CA ASN A 367 1.21 -2.84 -14.47
C ASN A 367 -0.28 -3.11 -14.70
N VAL A 368 -1.14 -2.17 -14.30
CA VAL A 368 -2.60 -2.34 -14.36
C VAL A 368 -3.13 -2.59 -15.78
N ASN A 369 -2.41 -2.16 -16.82
CA ASN A 369 -2.81 -2.39 -18.21
C ASN A 369 -2.70 -3.87 -18.59
N PHE A 370 -1.84 -4.64 -17.91
CA PHE A 370 -1.57 -6.05 -18.18
C PHE A 370 -2.09 -6.99 -17.09
N MET A 371 -2.43 -6.48 -15.91
CA MET A 371 -2.87 -7.32 -14.78
C MET A 371 -4.10 -8.15 -15.14
N ARG A 372 -4.11 -9.39 -14.61
CA ARG A 372 -5.26 -10.31 -14.66
C ARG A 372 -5.88 -10.45 -13.27
N PHE A 373 -7.15 -10.73 -13.25
CA PHE A 373 -7.92 -10.99 -12.04
C PHE A 373 -8.12 -12.47 -11.82
N ASP A 374 -7.87 -12.92 -10.63
CA ASP A 374 -8.34 -14.22 -10.15
C ASP A 374 -9.86 -14.10 -9.87
N LEU A 375 -10.67 -14.51 -10.85
CA LEU A 375 -12.12 -14.35 -10.80
C LEU A 375 -12.79 -15.13 -9.65
N GLU A 376 -12.12 -16.15 -9.10
CA GLU A 376 -12.65 -16.95 -8.00
C GLU A 376 -12.29 -16.35 -6.64
N ASN A 377 -11.20 -15.56 -6.55
CA ASN A 377 -10.66 -15.08 -5.28
C ASN A 377 -10.50 -13.55 -5.19
N SER A 378 -10.63 -12.83 -6.30
CA SER A 378 -10.56 -11.36 -6.31
C SER A 378 -11.95 -10.75 -6.18
N ILE A 379 -12.15 -9.92 -5.19
CA ILE A 379 -13.40 -9.19 -4.98
C ILE A 379 -13.61 -8.22 -6.16
N PRO A 380 -14.75 -8.27 -6.88
CA PRO A 380 -14.97 -7.47 -8.09
C PRO A 380 -14.80 -5.96 -7.89
N GLU A 381 -15.22 -5.43 -6.74
CA GLU A 381 -15.08 -4.01 -6.42
C GLU A 381 -13.62 -3.60 -6.26
N ASN A 382 -12.77 -4.46 -5.69
CA ASN A 382 -11.35 -4.21 -5.66
C ASN A 382 -10.79 -4.07 -7.08
N ASN A 383 -11.16 -4.99 -7.95
CA ASN A 383 -10.74 -4.95 -9.34
C ASN A 383 -11.19 -3.65 -10.02
N LYS A 384 -12.45 -3.23 -9.78
CA LYS A 384 -12.99 -1.98 -10.30
C LYS A 384 -12.19 -0.77 -9.80
N VAL A 385 -11.93 -0.67 -8.50
CA VAL A 385 -11.13 0.42 -7.92
C VAL A 385 -9.76 0.50 -8.61
N LEU A 386 -9.10 -0.64 -8.83
CA LEU A 386 -7.80 -0.70 -9.47
C LEU A 386 -7.77 -0.12 -10.90
N TYR A 387 -8.78 -0.45 -11.70
CA TYR A 387 -8.84 -0.04 -13.09
C TYR A 387 -9.43 1.35 -13.27
N GLU A 388 -10.42 1.72 -12.47
CA GLU A 388 -11.10 3.00 -12.57
C GLU A 388 -10.38 4.10 -11.77
N ALA A 389 -9.84 3.76 -10.60
CA ALA A 389 -9.18 4.73 -9.74
C ALA A 389 -7.82 5.19 -10.28
N ASN A 390 -6.98 4.26 -10.72
CA ASN A 390 -5.62 4.60 -11.17
C ASN A 390 -5.58 5.61 -12.33
N PRO A 391 -6.39 5.48 -13.39
CA PRO A 391 -6.39 6.44 -14.49
C PRO A 391 -6.88 7.84 -14.11
N THR A 392 -7.74 7.93 -13.09
CA THR A 392 -8.39 9.19 -12.68
C THR A 392 -7.82 9.78 -11.39
N ALA A 393 -6.91 9.07 -10.73
CA ALA A 393 -6.32 9.52 -9.49
C ALA A 393 -5.39 10.72 -9.69
N VAL A 394 -5.45 11.66 -8.75
CA VAL A 394 -4.56 12.83 -8.72
C VAL A 394 -3.43 12.59 -7.72
N ASN A 395 -2.23 13.03 -8.07
CA ASN A 395 -1.11 12.96 -7.15
C ASN A 395 -1.25 14.00 -6.03
N SER A 396 -1.01 13.59 -4.79
CA SER A 396 -0.78 14.55 -3.73
C SER A 396 0.39 15.45 -4.10
N ILE A 397 0.27 16.75 -3.86
CA ILE A 397 1.40 17.66 -4.07
C ILE A 397 2.61 17.35 -3.18
N ALA A 398 2.40 16.57 -2.12
CA ALA A 398 3.44 16.04 -1.24
C ALA A 398 3.87 14.62 -1.58
N ALA A 399 3.43 14.05 -2.73
CA ALA A 399 3.64 12.64 -3.06
C ALA A 399 5.13 12.23 -3.05
N ASN A 400 5.99 13.10 -3.59
CA ASN A 400 7.45 12.87 -3.67
C ASN A 400 8.24 13.64 -2.62
N PHE A 401 7.57 14.35 -1.72
CA PHE A 401 8.25 15.05 -0.64
C PHE A 401 8.64 14.08 0.47
N VAL A 402 9.89 14.17 0.90
CA VAL A 402 10.45 13.40 2.01
C VAL A 402 10.96 14.39 3.06
N PHE A 403 10.40 14.31 4.25
CA PHE A 403 10.83 15.13 5.37
C PHE A 403 12.14 14.60 5.97
N ASP A 404 13.11 15.48 6.16
CA ASP A 404 14.34 15.18 6.90
C ASP A 404 14.25 15.76 8.33
N PRO A 405 14.06 14.92 9.35
CA PRO A 405 13.96 15.39 10.73
C PRO A 405 15.29 15.74 11.38
N THR A 406 16.42 15.71 10.67
CA THR A 406 17.77 15.88 11.26
C THR A 406 17.89 17.13 12.14
N ASN A 407 17.35 18.27 11.70
CA ASN A 407 17.40 19.55 12.43
C ASN A 407 16.51 19.59 13.68
N VAL A 408 15.53 18.68 13.77
CA VAL A 408 14.52 18.60 14.85
C VAL A 408 14.41 17.17 15.41
N ARG A 409 15.47 16.39 15.31
CA ARG A 409 15.45 14.94 15.62
C ARG A 409 14.98 14.66 17.05
N THR A 410 15.43 15.44 18.01
CA THR A 410 15.04 15.30 19.42
C THR A 410 13.55 15.56 19.60
N GLU A 411 13.06 16.68 19.09
CA GLU A 411 11.65 17.05 19.14
C GLU A 411 10.79 16.05 18.39
N TYR A 412 11.23 15.60 17.21
CA TYR A 412 10.50 14.58 16.44
C TYR A 412 10.35 13.26 17.22
N THR A 413 11.43 12.79 17.86
CA THR A 413 11.36 11.59 18.70
C THR A 413 10.43 11.79 19.90
N ASN A 414 10.48 12.97 20.52
CA ASN A 414 9.63 13.30 21.66
C ASN A 414 8.14 13.36 21.29
N ILE A 415 7.78 13.99 20.15
CA ILE A 415 6.37 14.03 19.71
C ILE A 415 5.85 12.64 19.32
N VAL A 416 6.66 11.77 18.73
CA VAL A 416 6.27 10.39 18.44
C VAL A 416 5.94 9.63 19.74
N SER A 417 6.79 9.76 20.75
CA SER A 417 6.56 9.14 22.06
C SER A 417 5.33 9.70 22.76
N GLU A 418 5.19 11.04 22.80
CA GLU A 418 4.05 11.71 23.46
C GLU A 418 2.73 11.41 22.72
N ALA A 419 2.72 11.34 21.38
CA ALA A 419 1.54 10.98 20.62
C ALA A 419 1.04 9.58 20.98
N SER A 420 1.95 8.62 21.13
CA SER A 420 1.59 7.27 21.58
C SER A 420 0.95 7.27 22.96
N ALA A 421 1.42 8.13 23.86
CA ALA A 421 0.94 8.20 25.23
C ALA A 421 -0.37 9.00 25.39
N SER A 422 -0.50 10.14 24.71
CA SER A 422 -1.57 11.11 24.96
C SER A 422 -2.56 11.25 23.82
N ILE A 423 -2.14 11.07 22.57
CA ILE A 423 -3.02 11.22 21.39
C ILE A 423 -3.70 9.89 21.00
N THR A 424 -2.96 8.80 21.04
CA THR A 424 -3.50 7.47 20.69
C THR A 424 -4.78 7.12 21.46
N PRO A 425 -4.90 7.30 22.80
CA PRO A 425 -6.14 7.00 23.51
C PRO A 425 -7.33 7.83 23.04
N ILE A 426 -7.12 9.07 22.61
CA ILE A 426 -8.15 9.96 22.07
C ILE A 426 -8.51 9.50 20.65
N TYR A 427 -7.50 9.27 19.82
CA TYR A 427 -7.66 8.84 18.42
C TYR A 427 -8.35 7.47 18.30
N MET A 428 -8.13 6.57 19.27
CA MET A 428 -8.81 5.29 19.36
C MET A 428 -10.16 5.34 20.09
N GLY A 429 -10.63 6.51 20.46
CA GLY A 429 -11.94 6.74 21.07
C GLY A 429 -12.07 6.33 22.53
N VAL A 430 -11.01 5.89 23.20
CA VAL A 430 -11.03 5.51 24.62
C VAL A 430 -11.20 6.75 25.50
N GLN A 431 -10.49 7.83 25.16
CA GLN A 431 -10.65 9.14 25.80
C GLN A 431 -11.53 10.06 24.92
N GLU A 432 -12.18 11.03 25.59
CA GLU A 432 -13.07 11.97 24.95
C GLU A 432 -12.31 13.18 24.42
N PHE A 433 -12.57 13.56 23.16
CA PHE A 433 -11.82 14.63 22.49
C PHE A 433 -11.92 15.96 23.25
N ASP A 434 -13.14 16.49 23.44
CA ASP A 434 -13.31 17.83 24.00
C ASP A 434 -12.80 17.95 25.44
N LYS A 435 -12.79 16.86 26.21
CA LYS A 435 -12.30 16.81 27.58
C LYS A 435 -10.78 16.64 27.67
N ASP A 436 -10.24 15.69 26.91
CA ASP A 436 -8.87 15.19 27.16
C ASP A 436 -7.85 15.79 26.18
N PHE A 437 -8.28 16.22 24.98
CA PHE A 437 -7.41 16.74 23.94
C PHE A 437 -6.68 18.04 24.31
N PRO A 438 -7.27 19.03 24.99
CA PRO A 438 -6.53 20.25 25.36
C PRO A 438 -5.26 19.96 26.16
N ALA A 439 -5.33 19.03 27.11
CA ALA A 439 -4.16 18.64 27.92
C ALA A 439 -3.14 17.82 27.09
N ALA A 440 -3.63 16.94 26.19
CA ALA A 440 -2.77 16.18 25.28
C ALA A 440 -2.03 17.10 24.31
N LEU A 441 -2.72 18.09 23.72
CA LEU A 441 -2.12 19.08 22.83
C LEU A 441 -1.04 19.92 23.53
N ASP A 442 -1.29 20.36 24.78
CA ASP A 442 -0.27 21.08 25.58
C ASP A 442 1.00 20.23 25.77
N LYS A 443 0.85 18.93 26.04
CA LYS A 443 1.99 18.01 26.13
C LYS A 443 2.72 17.85 24.79
N MET A 444 1.97 17.71 23.67
CA MET A 444 2.55 17.64 22.33
C MET A 444 3.36 18.91 21.99
N LYS A 445 2.82 20.10 22.31
CA LYS A 445 3.55 21.37 22.12
C LYS A 445 4.81 21.47 22.98
N LYS A 446 4.75 21.05 24.24
CA LYS A 446 5.93 20.95 25.11
C LYS A 446 6.95 19.93 24.60
N ALA A 447 6.52 18.86 23.96
CA ALA A 447 7.39 17.88 23.31
C ALA A 447 8.07 18.42 22.04
N GLY A 448 7.60 19.55 21.49
CA GLY A 448 8.22 20.24 20.36
C GLY A 448 7.40 20.21 19.06
N LEU A 449 6.09 19.92 19.12
CA LEU A 449 5.23 19.83 17.94
C LEU A 449 5.35 21.05 17.01
N ASP A 450 5.22 22.26 17.57
CA ASP A 450 5.25 23.49 16.78
C ASP A 450 6.59 23.67 16.04
N LYS A 451 7.72 23.28 16.67
CA LYS A 451 9.04 23.33 16.05
C LYS A 451 9.18 22.34 14.90
N VAL A 452 8.66 21.13 15.09
CA VAL A 452 8.70 20.08 14.05
C VAL A 452 7.81 20.47 12.86
N VAL A 453 6.62 21.00 13.12
CA VAL A 453 5.72 21.49 12.06
C VAL A 453 6.37 22.66 11.30
N ALA A 454 6.99 23.60 11.98
CA ALA A 454 7.68 24.71 11.32
C ALA A 454 8.82 24.25 10.42
N GLU A 455 9.61 23.26 10.85
CA GLU A 455 10.68 22.68 10.01
C GLU A 455 10.12 21.93 8.82
N TYR A 456 9.03 21.16 8.98
CA TYR A 456 8.35 20.52 7.88
C TYR A 456 7.86 21.54 6.84
N VAL A 457 7.18 22.60 7.30
CA VAL A 457 6.70 23.69 6.40
C VAL A 457 7.85 24.34 5.65
N ARG A 458 8.97 24.62 6.34
CA ARG A 458 10.16 25.19 5.70
C ARG A 458 10.68 24.31 4.57
N GLN A 459 10.88 23.02 4.84
CA GLN A 459 11.37 22.07 3.85
C GLN A 459 10.38 21.85 2.71
N PHE A 460 9.09 21.79 3.03
CA PHE A 460 8.04 21.62 2.02
C PHE A 460 7.96 22.84 1.08
N ASN A 461 8.06 24.06 1.60
CA ASN A 461 8.10 25.28 0.79
C ASN A 461 9.34 25.32 -0.12
N GLU A 462 10.50 24.90 0.37
CA GLU A 462 11.71 24.76 -0.45
C GLU A 462 11.55 23.72 -1.58
N TYR A 463 10.90 22.59 -1.25
CA TYR A 463 10.55 21.56 -2.24
C TYR A 463 9.61 22.12 -3.31
N GLN A 464 8.51 22.80 -2.93
CA GLN A 464 7.56 23.41 -3.87
C GLN A 464 8.24 24.44 -4.79
N ALA A 465 9.08 25.31 -4.22
CA ALA A 465 9.83 26.31 -5.00
C ALA A 465 10.74 25.67 -6.07
N LYS A 466 11.38 24.53 -5.76
CA LYS A 466 12.18 23.76 -6.72
C LYS A 466 11.34 23.13 -7.83
N GLN A 467 10.07 22.82 -7.56
CA GLN A 467 9.12 22.28 -8.55
C GLN A 467 8.48 23.38 -9.42
N GLY A 468 8.80 24.65 -9.21
CA GLY A 468 8.21 25.78 -9.94
C GLY A 468 6.74 26.06 -9.58
N LYS A 469 6.33 25.66 -8.38
CA LYS A 469 4.98 25.83 -7.83
C LYS A 469 4.96 26.86 -6.72
#